data_aca25c9a9210994272484d6a3ecbdbe1
#
_entry.id   aca25c9a9210994272484d6a3ecbdbe1
#
_cell.length_a   1.000
_cell.length_b   1.000
_cell.length_c   1.000
_cell.angle_alpha   90.00
_cell.angle_beta   90.00
_cell.angle_gamma   90.00
#
_symmetry.space_group_name_H-M   'P 1'
#
loop_
_entity.id
_entity.type
_entity.pdbx_description
1 polymer ?
#
loop_
_entity_poly.entity_id
_entity_poly.type
_entity_poly.pdbx_seq_one_letter_code
_entity_poly.pdbx_strand_id
1 'polypeptide(L)'
;LQATAYICLVIATLCWGGNSVAGKLAVGHISPMMLTFLRWFLAVAFIAIISVPQLKKDWPVARKNLPLLLCYGAIGYTLFNAMLYSAVQYTTAINVAIEQAGIPMLIFLLNFFFFRTGISLAQCLGFGMTLMGVALTAAHGDLATLLQLQLNRGDGLMLIAIAAYSLYTIFLRWKPPVDWRTLMAFPALAAMLTSLPLLLWEIGRGAAQWPDQAGWSITFYTAIFPSLLAQILYIKGVEAIGANRAGLFINLVPVFGTLLSVVLIGERLQSFHMVALMLTLGGIAIAEKGRPKASAPTVPASPVD
;
A
#
# COMPACT_ATOMS: atom_id res chain seq x y z
N LEU A 1 -19.63 -16.46 10.17
CA LEU A 1 -18.69 -16.42 9.06
C LEU A 1 -18.53 -14.99 8.49
N GLN A 2 -19.62 -14.26 8.16
CA GLN A 2 -19.52 -12.88 7.64
C GLN A 2 -18.95 -11.89 8.65
N ALA A 3 -19.37 -11.95 9.93
CA ALA A 3 -18.85 -11.08 10.98
C ALA A 3 -17.33 -11.26 11.17
N THR A 4 -16.84 -12.49 11.14
CA THR A 4 -15.40 -12.80 11.23
C THR A 4 -14.62 -12.19 10.07
N ALA A 5 -15.17 -12.25 8.83
CA ALA A 5 -14.56 -11.65 7.67
C ALA A 5 -14.43 -10.13 7.79
N TYR A 6 -15.48 -9.45 8.28
CA TYR A 6 -15.44 -8.01 8.52
C TYR A 6 -14.40 -7.63 9.57
N ILE A 7 -14.30 -8.37 10.66
CA ILE A 7 -13.29 -8.17 11.70
C ILE A 7 -11.88 -8.32 11.10
N CYS A 8 -11.63 -9.37 10.31
CA CYS A 8 -10.35 -9.58 9.63
C CYS A 8 -9.97 -8.37 8.75
N LEU A 9 -10.91 -7.85 7.96
CA LEU A 9 -10.68 -6.72 7.07
C LEU A 9 -10.44 -5.41 7.83
N VAL A 10 -11.17 -5.16 8.91
CA VAL A 10 -10.96 -3.99 9.77
C VAL A 10 -9.58 -4.05 10.43
N ILE A 11 -9.17 -5.20 10.98
CA ILE A 11 -7.84 -5.36 11.57
C ILE A 11 -6.74 -5.20 10.53
N ALA A 12 -6.92 -5.76 9.32
CA ALA A 12 -5.95 -5.62 8.24
C ALA A 12 -5.72 -4.14 7.87
N THR A 13 -6.80 -3.39 7.70
CA THR A 13 -6.73 -1.97 7.32
C THR A 13 -6.24 -1.09 8.47
N LEU A 14 -6.53 -1.45 9.72
CA LEU A 14 -5.94 -0.82 10.90
C LEU A 14 -4.42 -1.00 10.94
N CYS A 15 -3.92 -2.23 10.68
CA CYS A 15 -2.48 -2.50 10.60
C CYS A 15 -1.81 -1.69 9.46
N TRP A 16 -2.47 -1.56 8.32
CA TRP A 16 -1.94 -0.76 7.20
C TRP A 16 -1.97 0.74 7.51
N GLY A 17 -3.02 1.26 8.13
CA GLY A 17 -3.06 2.65 8.61
C GLY A 17 -1.95 2.92 9.63
N GLY A 18 -1.69 1.98 10.53
CA GLY A 18 -0.60 2.06 11.51
C GLY A 18 0.81 2.04 10.89
N ASN A 19 0.97 1.63 9.62
CA ASN A 19 2.27 1.65 8.96
C ASN A 19 2.84 3.06 8.77
N SER A 20 2.00 4.04 8.44
CA SER A 20 2.40 5.46 8.33
C SER A 20 2.85 6.01 9.68
N VAL A 21 2.10 5.66 10.73
CA VAL A 21 2.40 6.04 12.13
C VAL A 21 3.72 5.42 12.59
N ALA A 22 3.92 4.12 12.32
CA ALA A 22 5.16 3.42 12.64
C ALA A 22 6.36 4.05 11.90
N GLY A 23 6.18 4.41 10.64
CA GLY A 23 7.21 5.14 9.87
C GLY A 23 7.56 6.49 10.50
N LYS A 24 6.57 7.24 11.01
CA LYS A 24 6.81 8.52 11.71
C LYS A 24 7.51 8.32 13.05
N LEU A 25 7.09 7.33 13.82
CA LEU A 25 7.76 6.95 15.08
C LEU A 25 9.20 6.45 14.86
N ALA A 26 9.53 5.95 13.68
CA ALA A 26 10.86 5.49 13.34
C ALA A 26 11.88 6.64 13.17
N VAL A 27 11.40 7.87 12.96
CA VAL A 27 12.25 9.04 12.77
C VAL A 27 13.11 9.28 14.01
N GLY A 28 14.44 9.28 13.84
CA GLY A 28 15.40 9.41 14.94
C GLY A 28 15.77 8.09 15.64
N HIS A 29 15.11 6.96 15.31
CA HIS A 29 15.38 5.65 15.91
C HIS A 29 15.94 4.63 14.92
N ILE A 30 15.64 4.80 13.62
CA ILE A 30 16.14 3.95 12.54
C ILE A 30 16.00 4.72 11.22
N SER A 31 16.98 4.57 10.31
CA SER A 31 16.90 5.21 9.00
C SER A 31 15.92 4.50 8.05
N PRO A 32 15.38 5.21 7.05
CA PRO A 32 14.33 4.67 6.15
C PRO A 32 14.74 3.41 5.38
N MET A 33 15.96 3.37 4.85
CA MET A 33 16.41 2.20 4.07
C MET A 33 16.75 1.03 4.98
N MET A 34 17.31 1.30 6.17
CA MET A 34 17.54 0.30 7.22
C MET A 34 16.20 -0.33 7.64
N LEU A 35 15.17 0.49 7.94
CA LEU A 35 13.84 -0.01 8.31
C LEU A 35 13.23 -0.84 7.17
N THR A 36 13.34 -0.36 5.92
CA THR A 36 12.81 -1.09 4.75
C THR A 36 13.48 -2.46 4.62
N PHE A 37 14.81 -2.53 4.73
CA PHE A 37 15.55 -3.78 4.61
C PHE A 37 15.21 -4.75 5.76
N LEU A 38 15.35 -4.30 7.01
CA LEU A 38 15.13 -5.14 8.18
C LEU A 38 13.70 -5.65 8.28
N ARG A 39 12.72 -4.82 7.92
CA ARG A 39 11.30 -5.21 7.83
C ARG A 39 11.13 -6.42 6.90
N TRP A 40 11.70 -6.36 5.69
CA TRP A 40 11.54 -7.45 4.73
C TRP A 40 12.41 -8.64 5.06
N PHE A 41 13.59 -8.44 5.66
CA PHE A 41 14.41 -9.51 6.21
C PHE A 41 13.65 -10.34 7.25
N LEU A 42 13.02 -9.68 8.23
CA LEU A 42 12.19 -10.36 9.23
C LEU A 42 10.95 -10.98 8.61
N ALA A 43 10.27 -10.29 7.69
CA ALA A 43 9.10 -10.85 7.01
C ALA A 43 9.44 -12.14 6.24
N VAL A 44 10.59 -12.18 5.55
CA VAL A 44 11.09 -13.39 4.88
C VAL A 44 11.37 -14.50 5.90
N ALA A 45 12.02 -14.19 7.02
CA ALA A 45 12.29 -15.17 8.06
C ALA A 45 11.00 -15.80 8.60
N PHE A 46 9.98 -15.00 8.87
CA PHE A 46 8.69 -15.49 9.36
C PHE A 46 7.90 -16.26 8.30
N ILE A 47 7.80 -15.72 7.07
CA ILE A 47 7.01 -16.38 6.01
C ILE A 47 7.68 -17.70 5.56
N ALA A 48 9.00 -17.79 5.61
CA ALA A 48 9.72 -19.01 5.27
C ALA A 48 9.29 -20.20 6.13
N ILE A 49 9.04 -19.98 7.43
CA ILE A 49 8.64 -21.05 8.37
C ILE A 49 7.38 -21.77 7.88
N ILE A 50 6.41 -21.05 7.34
CA ILE A 50 5.11 -21.60 6.92
C ILE A 50 5.02 -21.90 5.42
N SER A 51 5.97 -21.42 4.62
CA SER A 51 5.86 -21.43 3.15
C SER A 51 6.71 -22.49 2.46
N VAL A 52 7.78 -22.99 3.09
CA VAL A 52 8.75 -23.93 2.45
C VAL A 52 8.08 -25.11 1.75
N PRO A 53 7.11 -25.84 2.35
CA PRO A 53 6.48 -26.96 1.66
C PRO A 53 5.72 -26.53 0.41
N GLN A 54 5.05 -25.37 0.48
CA GLN A 54 4.27 -24.84 -0.63
C GLN A 54 5.16 -24.28 -1.74
N LEU A 55 6.25 -23.60 -1.38
CA LEU A 55 7.24 -23.09 -2.34
C LEU A 55 7.81 -24.20 -3.22
N LYS A 56 8.06 -25.40 -2.64
CA LYS A 56 8.53 -26.57 -3.40
C LYS A 56 7.49 -27.04 -4.41
N LYS A 57 6.20 -27.04 -4.03
CA LYS A 57 5.10 -27.44 -4.93
C LYS A 57 4.93 -26.45 -6.07
N ASP A 58 4.98 -25.18 -5.78
CA ASP A 58 4.73 -24.09 -6.74
C ASP A 58 5.97 -23.74 -7.57
N TRP A 59 7.16 -24.27 -7.23
CA TRP A 59 8.42 -23.94 -7.88
C TRP A 59 8.40 -24.06 -9.41
N PRO A 60 7.80 -25.12 -10.03
CA PRO A 60 7.75 -25.23 -11.49
C PRO A 60 7.03 -24.04 -12.17
N VAL A 61 6.02 -23.46 -11.51
CA VAL A 61 5.27 -22.30 -11.99
C VAL A 61 6.01 -21.02 -11.62
N ALA A 62 6.46 -20.89 -10.37
CA ALA A 62 7.13 -19.71 -9.85
C ALA A 62 8.41 -19.38 -10.63
N ARG A 63 9.26 -20.39 -10.94
CA ARG A 63 10.51 -20.19 -11.68
C ARG A 63 10.32 -19.59 -13.08
N LYS A 64 9.20 -19.90 -13.74
CA LYS A 64 8.87 -19.35 -15.06
C LYS A 64 8.41 -17.90 -14.98
N ASN A 65 7.94 -17.46 -13.80
CA ASN A 65 7.41 -16.15 -13.54
C ASN A 65 8.29 -15.34 -12.58
N LEU A 66 9.53 -15.78 -12.34
CA LEU A 66 10.46 -15.11 -11.42
C LEU A 66 10.61 -13.61 -11.71
N PRO A 67 10.82 -13.15 -12.97
CA PRO A 67 10.95 -11.71 -13.23
C PRO A 67 9.75 -10.91 -12.76
N LEU A 68 8.54 -11.45 -12.95
CA LEU A 68 7.30 -10.79 -12.52
C LEU A 68 7.19 -10.77 -10.99
N LEU A 69 7.47 -11.89 -10.32
CA LEU A 69 7.46 -11.98 -8.86
C LEU A 69 8.50 -11.07 -8.21
N LEU A 70 9.70 -10.97 -8.81
CA LEU A 70 10.74 -10.02 -8.38
C LEU A 70 10.30 -8.57 -8.58
N CYS A 71 9.66 -8.26 -9.70
CA CYS A 71 9.09 -6.94 -9.99
C CYS A 71 8.04 -6.53 -8.93
N TYR A 72 7.19 -7.47 -8.48
CA TYR A 72 6.24 -7.21 -7.40
C TYR A 72 6.93 -6.78 -6.11
N GLY A 73 8.00 -7.46 -5.71
CA GLY A 73 8.76 -7.10 -4.52
C GLY A 73 9.50 -5.77 -4.68
N ALA A 74 10.16 -5.57 -5.82
CA ALA A 74 10.94 -4.35 -6.06
C ALA A 74 10.05 -3.09 -6.09
N ILE A 75 8.94 -3.13 -6.82
CA ILE A 75 8.07 -1.97 -7.02
C ILE A 75 7.07 -1.83 -5.87
N GLY A 76 6.28 -2.89 -5.61
CA GLY A 76 5.17 -2.83 -4.66
C GLY A 76 5.61 -2.81 -3.21
N TYR A 77 6.73 -3.44 -2.90
CA TYR A 77 7.18 -3.58 -1.52
C TYR A 77 8.38 -2.68 -1.22
N THR A 78 9.49 -2.79 -1.97
CA THR A 78 10.69 -1.98 -1.69
C THR A 78 10.46 -0.52 -2.00
N LEU A 79 10.14 -0.19 -3.25
CA LEU A 79 10.02 1.20 -3.67
C LEU A 79 8.92 1.93 -2.89
N PHE A 80 7.76 1.29 -2.71
CA PHE A 80 6.68 1.85 -1.90
C PHE A 80 7.12 2.17 -0.48
N ASN A 81 7.70 1.21 0.24
CA ASN A 81 8.07 1.42 1.65
C ASN A 81 9.29 2.35 1.80
N ALA A 82 10.28 2.26 0.93
CA ALA A 82 11.43 3.16 0.94
C ALA A 82 10.97 4.62 0.76
N MET A 83 10.05 4.88 -0.18
CA MET A 83 9.51 6.21 -0.41
C MET A 83 8.61 6.67 0.75
N LEU A 84 7.75 5.80 1.26
CA LEU A 84 6.88 6.11 2.40
C LEU A 84 7.69 6.47 3.65
N TYR A 85 8.68 5.65 4.03
CA TYR A 85 9.49 5.90 5.22
C TYR A 85 10.43 7.10 5.04
N SER A 86 10.84 7.40 3.82
CA SER A 86 11.55 8.64 3.52
C SER A 86 10.62 9.85 3.56
N ALA A 87 9.37 9.72 3.12
CA ALA A 87 8.40 10.79 3.10
C ALA A 87 8.09 11.32 4.51
N VAL A 88 7.87 10.43 5.49
CA VAL A 88 7.55 10.80 6.88
C VAL A 88 8.68 11.52 7.61
N GLN A 89 9.90 11.57 7.03
CA GLN A 89 10.97 12.43 7.53
C GLN A 89 10.67 13.92 7.31
N TYR A 90 9.86 14.24 6.29
CA TYR A 90 9.61 15.61 5.82
C TYR A 90 8.15 16.05 5.96
N THR A 91 7.22 15.11 6.16
CA THR A 91 5.79 15.39 6.31
C THR A 91 5.19 14.66 7.53
N THR A 92 3.89 14.83 7.78
CA THR A 92 3.19 14.20 8.90
C THR A 92 2.67 12.81 8.55
N ALA A 93 2.43 11.97 9.53
CA ALA A 93 1.81 10.67 9.31
C ALA A 93 0.34 10.81 8.86
N ILE A 94 -0.35 11.87 9.29
CA ILE A 94 -1.69 12.22 8.81
C ILE A 94 -1.67 12.49 7.30
N ASN A 95 -0.75 13.32 6.82
CA ASN A 95 -0.63 13.64 5.40
C ASN A 95 -0.40 12.36 4.59
N VAL A 96 0.60 11.57 4.97
CA VAL A 96 0.92 10.29 4.31
C VAL A 96 -0.29 9.35 4.31
N ALA A 97 -1.06 9.27 5.40
CA ALA A 97 -2.25 8.43 5.46
C ALA A 97 -3.36 8.89 4.49
N ILE A 98 -3.61 10.22 4.41
CA ILE A 98 -4.61 10.78 3.49
C ILE A 98 -4.17 10.65 2.04
N GLU A 99 -2.89 10.91 1.74
CA GLU A 99 -2.35 10.81 0.39
C GLU A 99 -2.44 9.39 -0.18
N GLN A 100 -2.30 8.35 0.65
CA GLN A 100 -2.51 6.96 0.24
C GLN A 100 -3.91 6.71 -0.33
N ALA A 101 -4.91 7.53 -0.01
CA ALA A 101 -6.22 7.46 -0.64
C ALA A 101 -6.18 7.75 -2.16
N GLY A 102 -5.11 8.33 -2.66
CA GLY A 102 -4.85 8.46 -4.10
C GLY A 102 -4.57 7.13 -4.81
N ILE A 103 -4.16 6.08 -4.10
CA ILE A 103 -3.81 4.78 -4.71
C ILE A 103 -4.99 4.18 -5.50
N PRO A 104 -6.20 4.02 -4.95
CA PRO A 104 -7.33 3.48 -5.70
C PRO A 104 -7.66 4.29 -6.95
N MET A 105 -7.52 5.62 -6.87
CA MET A 105 -7.81 6.50 -8.00
C MET A 105 -6.76 6.37 -9.10
N LEU A 106 -5.48 6.28 -8.75
CA LEU A 106 -4.42 6.06 -9.72
C LEU A 106 -4.51 4.66 -10.37
N ILE A 107 -4.84 3.62 -9.60
CA ILE A 107 -5.14 2.28 -10.13
C ILE A 107 -6.25 2.37 -11.17
N PHE A 108 -7.30 3.12 -10.88
CA PHE A 108 -8.41 3.31 -11.79
C PHE A 108 -7.98 4.00 -13.10
N LEU A 109 -7.20 5.07 -12.99
CA LEU A 109 -6.65 5.80 -14.14
C LEU A 109 -5.73 4.90 -14.99
N LEU A 110 -4.86 4.14 -14.36
CA LEU A 110 -3.97 3.19 -15.03
C LEU A 110 -4.76 2.07 -15.73
N ASN A 111 -5.84 1.56 -15.13
CA ASN A 111 -6.74 0.60 -15.77
C ASN A 111 -7.35 1.16 -17.06
N PHE A 112 -7.75 2.43 -17.05
CA PHE A 112 -8.24 3.08 -18.25
C PHE A 112 -7.17 3.14 -19.35
N PHE A 113 -5.97 3.61 -19.03
CA PHE A 113 -4.89 3.74 -20.02
C PHE A 113 -4.39 2.39 -20.55
N PHE A 114 -4.14 1.42 -19.67
CA PHE A 114 -3.56 0.13 -20.08
C PHE A 114 -4.60 -0.84 -20.68
N PHE A 115 -5.83 -0.81 -20.19
CA PHE A 115 -6.85 -1.80 -20.56
C PHE A 115 -8.07 -1.21 -21.26
N ARG A 116 -8.06 0.12 -21.52
CA ARG A 116 -9.14 0.84 -22.20
C ARG A 116 -10.52 0.56 -21.56
N THR A 117 -10.56 0.39 -20.25
CA THR A 117 -11.81 0.19 -19.51
C THR A 117 -12.63 1.48 -19.56
N GLY A 118 -13.90 1.38 -19.93
CA GLY A 118 -14.77 2.56 -19.97
C GLY A 118 -14.82 3.29 -18.61
N ILE A 119 -14.82 4.63 -18.64
CA ILE A 119 -14.91 5.48 -17.45
C ILE A 119 -16.31 6.09 -17.40
N SER A 120 -16.97 5.98 -16.25
CA SER A 120 -18.25 6.67 -16.00
C SER A 120 -18.02 8.12 -15.53
N LEU A 121 -19.03 8.97 -15.73
CA LEU A 121 -19.00 10.34 -15.21
C LEU A 121 -18.79 10.36 -13.67
N ALA A 122 -19.44 9.45 -12.94
CA ALA A 122 -19.27 9.33 -11.50
C ALA A 122 -17.81 9.02 -11.12
N GLN A 123 -17.14 8.21 -11.91
CA GLN A 123 -15.71 7.92 -11.71
C GLN A 123 -14.83 9.14 -11.99
N CYS A 124 -15.13 9.93 -13.02
CA CYS A 124 -14.43 11.20 -13.28
C CYS A 124 -14.61 12.20 -12.12
N LEU A 125 -15.84 12.36 -11.63
CA LEU A 125 -16.12 13.24 -10.49
C LEU A 125 -15.42 12.75 -9.22
N GLY A 126 -15.50 11.45 -8.93
CA GLY A 126 -14.83 10.84 -7.77
C GLY A 126 -13.31 10.99 -7.84
N PHE A 127 -12.71 10.82 -9.02
CA PHE A 127 -11.29 11.07 -9.24
C PHE A 127 -10.92 12.53 -8.96
N GLY A 128 -11.67 13.48 -9.53
CA GLY A 128 -11.45 14.91 -9.31
C GLY A 128 -11.51 15.29 -7.82
N MET A 129 -12.51 14.78 -7.09
CA MET A 129 -12.63 15.01 -5.65
C MET A 129 -11.45 14.42 -4.86
N THR A 130 -11.05 13.19 -5.17
CA THR A 130 -9.89 12.56 -4.50
C THR A 130 -8.60 13.31 -4.80
N LEU A 131 -8.39 13.73 -6.05
CA LEU A 131 -7.23 14.52 -6.43
C LEU A 131 -7.18 15.86 -5.70
N MET A 132 -8.33 16.54 -5.55
CA MET A 132 -8.43 17.77 -4.76
C MET A 132 -8.10 17.55 -3.29
N GLY A 133 -8.56 16.45 -2.70
CA GLY A 133 -8.23 16.09 -1.31
C GLY A 133 -6.74 15.83 -1.11
N VAL A 134 -6.12 15.05 -1.99
CA VAL A 134 -4.66 14.79 -1.96
C VAL A 134 -3.89 16.09 -2.18
N ALA A 135 -4.28 16.92 -3.15
CA ALA A 135 -3.65 18.19 -3.43
C ALA A 135 -3.76 19.16 -2.23
N LEU A 136 -4.93 19.23 -1.57
CA LEU A 136 -5.12 20.05 -0.37
C LEU A 136 -4.23 19.60 0.79
N THR A 137 -4.01 18.29 0.91
CA THR A 137 -3.09 17.71 1.91
C THR A 137 -1.64 18.09 1.60
N ALA A 138 -1.19 17.87 0.37
CA ALA A 138 0.16 18.21 -0.08
C ALA A 138 0.45 19.73 -0.02
N ALA A 139 -0.60 20.57 -0.16
CA ALA A 139 -0.53 22.01 0.02
C ALA A 139 -0.59 22.48 1.49
N HIS A 140 -0.73 21.54 2.44
CA HIS A 140 -0.90 21.87 3.86
C HIS A 140 -2.06 22.86 4.13
N GLY A 141 -3.11 22.78 3.31
CA GLY A 141 -4.28 23.64 3.37
C GLY A 141 -4.16 24.98 2.62
N ASP A 142 -3.00 25.32 2.09
CA ASP A 142 -2.78 26.54 1.31
C ASP A 142 -2.53 26.19 -0.17
N LEU A 143 -3.57 26.34 -0.99
CA LEU A 143 -3.48 26.06 -2.43
C LEU A 143 -2.50 26.99 -3.18
N ALA A 144 -2.14 28.16 -2.61
CA ALA A 144 -1.11 29.02 -3.20
C ALA A 144 0.26 28.32 -3.23
N THR A 145 0.54 27.46 -2.27
CA THR A 145 1.75 26.63 -2.22
C THR A 145 1.88 25.73 -3.46
N LEU A 146 0.76 25.16 -3.95
CA LEU A 146 0.75 24.37 -5.17
C LEU A 146 1.01 25.20 -6.42
N LEU A 147 0.42 26.40 -6.48
CA LEU A 147 0.62 27.32 -7.61
C LEU A 147 2.07 27.81 -7.70
N GLN A 148 2.75 27.91 -6.56
CA GLN A 148 4.17 28.28 -6.48
C GLN A 148 5.12 27.10 -6.65
N LEU A 149 4.59 25.88 -6.86
CA LEU A 149 5.36 24.63 -6.95
C LEU A 149 6.26 24.36 -5.72
N GLN A 150 5.87 24.90 -4.57
CA GLN A 150 6.58 24.69 -3.29
C GLN A 150 6.10 23.41 -2.60
N LEU A 151 6.12 22.29 -3.33
CA LEU A 151 5.77 21.00 -2.76
C LEU A 151 6.82 20.55 -1.76
N ASN A 152 6.36 20.03 -0.63
CA ASN A 152 7.23 19.38 0.35
C ASN A 152 7.90 18.14 -0.28
N ARG A 153 9.17 17.91 0.06
CA ARG A 153 9.90 16.69 -0.40
C ARG A 153 9.19 15.41 0.03
N GLY A 154 8.58 15.41 1.21
CA GLY A 154 7.83 14.26 1.72
C GLY A 154 6.64 13.91 0.84
N ASP A 155 5.84 14.89 0.48
CA ASP A 155 4.66 14.70 -0.36
C ASP A 155 5.06 14.24 -1.78
N GLY A 156 6.17 14.78 -2.32
CA GLY A 156 6.75 14.29 -3.59
C GLY A 156 7.18 12.82 -3.54
N LEU A 157 7.83 12.39 -2.46
CA LEU A 157 8.19 10.98 -2.24
C LEU A 157 6.95 10.10 -2.09
N MET A 158 5.90 10.61 -1.45
CA MET A 158 4.65 9.89 -1.29
C MET A 158 3.91 9.70 -2.62
N LEU A 159 3.95 10.68 -3.53
CA LEU A 159 3.43 10.52 -4.89
C LEU A 159 4.14 9.38 -5.64
N ILE A 160 5.46 9.26 -5.50
CA ILE A 160 6.22 8.13 -6.06
C ILE A 160 5.78 6.81 -5.43
N ALA A 161 5.58 6.76 -4.12
CA ALA A 161 5.07 5.58 -3.42
C ALA A 161 3.70 5.16 -3.94
N ILE A 162 2.76 6.12 -4.09
CA ILE A 162 1.42 5.90 -4.64
C ILE A 162 1.50 5.31 -6.05
N ALA A 163 2.36 5.89 -6.90
CA ALA A 163 2.56 5.41 -8.27
C ALA A 163 3.13 3.97 -8.29
N ALA A 164 4.14 3.70 -7.46
CA ALA A 164 4.74 2.37 -7.33
C ALA A 164 3.72 1.31 -6.90
N TYR A 165 2.94 1.59 -5.85
CA TYR A 165 1.94 0.64 -5.36
C TYR A 165 0.78 0.45 -6.35
N SER A 166 0.39 1.50 -7.06
CA SER A 166 -0.64 1.43 -8.09
C SER A 166 -0.19 0.59 -9.29
N LEU A 167 1.05 0.76 -9.75
CA LEU A 167 1.63 -0.09 -10.80
C LEU A 167 1.74 -1.56 -10.36
N TYR A 168 2.22 -1.80 -9.15
CA TYR A 168 2.24 -3.14 -8.56
C TYR A 168 0.85 -3.78 -8.59
N THR A 169 -0.17 -3.05 -8.16
CA THR A 169 -1.55 -3.54 -8.13
C THR A 169 -2.08 -3.87 -9.53
N ILE A 170 -1.76 -3.06 -10.53
CA ILE A 170 -2.09 -3.33 -11.92
C ILE A 170 -1.38 -4.60 -12.41
N PHE A 171 -0.12 -4.76 -12.09
CA PHE A 171 0.68 -5.93 -12.49
C PHE A 171 0.21 -7.23 -11.84
N LEU A 172 -0.45 -7.18 -10.68
CA LEU A 172 -1.08 -8.35 -10.06
C LEU A 172 -2.14 -9.02 -10.97
N ARG A 173 -2.62 -8.34 -12.00
CA ARG A 173 -3.50 -8.94 -13.01
C ARG A 173 -2.86 -10.12 -13.75
N TRP A 174 -1.53 -10.11 -13.87
CA TRP A 174 -0.75 -11.18 -14.50
C TRP A 174 -0.12 -12.14 -13.48
N LYS A 175 -0.61 -12.12 -12.23
CA LYS A 175 -0.08 -13.01 -11.20
C LYS A 175 -0.17 -14.48 -11.65
N PRO A 176 0.90 -15.27 -11.45
CA PRO A 176 0.88 -16.69 -11.75
C PRO A 176 -0.12 -17.43 -10.84
N PRO A 177 -0.67 -18.58 -11.30
CA PRO A 177 -1.57 -19.42 -10.50
C PRO A 177 -0.77 -20.22 -9.45
N VAL A 178 -0.37 -19.55 -8.39
CA VAL A 178 0.36 -20.10 -7.24
C VAL A 178 -0.41 -19.82 -5.96
N ASP A 179 -0.12 -20.60 -4.91
CA ASP A 179 -0.69 -20.35 -3.58
C ASP A 179 -0.30 -18.96 -3.05
N TRP A 180 -1.15 -18.37 -2.20
CA TRP A 180 -0.91 -17.06 -1.61
C TRP A 180 0.41 -16.98 -0.82
N ARG A 181 0.84 -18.08 -0.19
CA ARG A 181 2.14 -18.17 0.52
C ARG A 181 3.30 -17.96 -0.43
N THR A 182 3.25 -18.56 -1.59
CA THR A 182 4.23 -18.41 -2.66
C THR A 182 4.20 -16.98 -3.21
N LEU A 183 2.99 -16.42 -3.44
CA LEU A 183 2.79 -15.07 -3.91
C LEU A 183 3.23 -14.01 -2.88
N MET A 184 3.31 -14.34 -1.60
CA MET A 184 3.90 -13.47 -0.56
C MET A 184 5.41 -13.67 -0.42
N ALA A 185 5.88 -14.92 -0.39
CA ALA A 185 7.27 -15.23 -0.08
C ALA A 185 8.25 -14.71 -1.13
N PHE A 186 7.96 -14.90 -2.43
CA PHE A 186 8.85 -14.42 -3.50
C PHE A 186 8.94 -12.89 -3.57
N PRO A 187 7.85 -12.12 -3.54
CA PRO A 187 7.96 -10.67 -3.47
C PRO A 187 8.61 -10.16 -2.17
N ALA A 188 8.40 -10.82 -1.03
CA ALA A 188 9.09 -10.46 0.20
C ALA A 188 10.61 -10.68 0.10
N LEU A 189 11.04 -11.83 -0.46
CA LEU A 189 12.44 -12.11 -0.76
C LEU A 189 13.01 -11.09 -1.75
N ALA A 190 12.27 -10.77 -2.81
CA ALA A 190 12.67 -9.76 -3.77
C ALA A 190 12.81 -8.38 -3.11
N ALA A 191 11.88 -8.04 -2.21
CA ALA A 191 11.96 -6.79 -1.46
C ALA A 191 13.17 -6.72 -0.54
N MET A 192 13.52 -7.81 0.15
CA MET A 192 14.74 -7.90 0.93
C MET A 192 15.98 -7.68 0.04
N LEU A 193 16.05 -8.37 -1.09
CA LEU A 193 17.20 -8.28 -2.00
C LEU A 193 17.32 -6.91 -2.67
N THR A 194 16.21 -6.29 -3.07
CA THR A 194 16.22 -4.98 -3.75
C THR A 194 16.34 -3.81 -2.79
N SER A 195 16.00 -3.97 -1.51
CA SER A 195 16.26 -2.97 -0.48
C SER A 195 17.71 -2.96 0.02
N LEU A 196 18.44 -4.06 -0.16
CA LEU A 196 19.85 -4.14 0.24
C LEU A 196 20.75 -3.09 -0.45
N PRO A 197 20.70 -2.89 -1.78
CA PRO A 197 21.46 -1.81 -2.43
C PRO A 197 21.11 -0.41 -1.90
N LEU A 198 19.85 -0.16 -1.57
CA LEU A 198 19.41 1.12 -0.99
C LEU A 198 20.00 1.32 0.41
N LEU A 199 20.03 0.26 1.23
CA LEU A 199 20.66 0.28 2.54
C LEU A 199 22.17 0.53 2.41
N LEU A 200 22.86 -0.18 1.51
CA LEU A 200 24.30 0.00 1.29
C LEU A 200 24.62 1.43 0.81
N TRP A 201 23.78 2.00 -0.03
CA TRP A 201 23.90 3.41 -0.44
C TRP A 201 23.71 4.37 0.74
N GLU A 202 22.74 4.13 1.63
CA GLU A 202 22.49 4.93 2.83
C GLU A 202 23.69 4.85 3.79
N ILE A 203 24.25 3.64 3.99
CA ILE A 203 25.47 3.42 4.79
C ILE A 203 26.67 4.16 4.16
N GLY A 204 26.88 4.02 2.85
CA GLY A 204 27.98 4.65 2.13
C GLY A 204 27.96 6.18 2.18
N ARG A 205 26.79 6.79 2.39
CA ARG A 205 26.62 8.23 2.61
C ARG A 205 26.74 8.66 4.06
N GLY A 206 26.98 7.75 4.98
CA GLY A 206 27.00 8.03 6.42
C GLY A 206 25.64 8.46 6.99
N ALA A 207 24.53 8.18 6.27
CA ALA A 207 23.18 8.55 6.67
C ALA A 207 22.41 7.42 7.36
N ALA A 208 22.99 6.21 7.40
CA ALA A 208 22.36 5.05 8.02
C ALA A 208 22.34 5.20 9.54
N GLN A 209 21.15 5.02 10.12
CA GLN A 209 20.95 4.96 11.55
C GLN A 209 20.53 3.55 11.94
N TRP A 210 21.36 2.88 12.73
CA TRP A 210 21.05 1.56 13.27
C TRP A 210 19.91 1.65 14.28
N PRO A 211 19.01 0.63 14.33
CA PRO A 211 17.90 0.65 15.24
C PRO A 211 18.37 0.62 16.71
N ASP A 212 17.85 1.52 17.51
CA ASP A 212 17.84 1.41 18.96
C ASP A 212 16.67 0.52 19.42
N GLN A 213 16.37 0.48 20.71
CA GLN A 213 15.29 -0.33 21.25
C GLN A 213 13.91 0.01 20.63
N ALA A 214 13.63 1.31 20.42
CA ALA A 214 12.40 1.76 19.79
C ALA A 214 12.40 1.38 18.29
N GLY A 215 13.52 1.60 17.60
CA GLY A 215 13.71 1.21 16.19
C GLY A 215 13.47 -0.29 15.97
N TRP A 216 13.98 -1.16 16.85
CA TRP A 216 13.69 -2.60 16.77
C TRP A 216 12.21 -2.91 17.00
N SER A 217 11.57 -2.29 17.99
CA SER A 217 10.13 -2.48 18.23
C SER A 217 9.29 -2.11 17.02
N ILE A 218 9.62 -0.98 16.37
CA ILE A 218 8.97 -0.53 15.14
C ILE A 218 9.25 -1.50 13.97
N THR A 219 10.47 -1.99 13.86
CA THR A 219 10.85 -2.96 12.84
C THR A 219 10.05 -4.25 12.96
N PHE A 220 9.94 -4.81 14.17
CA PHE A 220 9.10 -5.98 14.43
C PHE A 220 7.62 -5.72 14.15
N TYR A 221 7.10 -4.56 14.58
CA TYR A 221 5.73 -4.18 14.27
C TYR A 221 5.49 -4.16 12.75
N THR A 222 6.34 -3.46 12.02
CA THR A 222 6.17 -3.30 10.56
C THR A 222 6.35 -4.62 9.79
N ALA A 223 7.21 -5.52 10.26
CA ALA A 223 7.40 -6.84 9.68
C ALA A 223 6.20 -7.76 9.93
N ILE A 224 5.65 -7.76 11.14
CA ILE A 224 4.61 -8.71 11.53
C ILE A 224 3.21 -8.19 11.14
N PHE A 225 2.85 -6.97 11.57
CA PHE A 225 1.47 -6.50 11.47
C PHE A 225 1.10 -6.05 10.04
N PRO A 226 1.69 -5.01 9.44
CA PRO A 226 1.28 -4.59 8.10
C PRO A 226 1.82 -5.48 6.98
N SER A 227 2.94 -6.21 7.17
CA SER A 227 3.51 -7.06 6.12
C SER A 227 2.90 -8.46 6.06
N LEU A 228 2.70 -9.13 7.20
CA LEU A 228 2.24 -10.52 7.24
C LEU A 228 0.78 -10.62 7.72
N LEU A 229 0.48 -10.16 8.93
CA LEU A 229 -0.83 -10.34 9.53
C LEU A 229 -1.93 -9.68 8.71
N ALA A 230 -1.74 -8.41 8.32
CA ALA A 230 -2.71 -7.68 7.51
C ALA A 230 -3.00 -8.39 6.19
N GLN A 231 -1.98 -8.88 5.50
CA GLN A 231 -2.14 -9.61 4.25
C GLN A 231 -2.91 -10.92 4.44
N ILE A 232 -2.58 -11.71 5.47
CA ILE A 232 -3.28 -12.96 5.77
C ILE A 232 -4.75 -12.70 6.09
N LEU A 233 -5.03 -11.70 6.93
CA LEU A 233 -6.39 -11.33 7.32
C LEU A 233 -7.19 -10.79 6.13
N TYR A 234 -6.55 -10.00 5.27
CA TYR A 234 -7.19 -9.46 4.07
C TYR A 234 -7.55 -10.57 3.08
N ILE A 235 -6.63 -11.52 2.84
CA ILE A 235 -6.90 -12.68 1.99
C ILE A 235 -8.09 -13.49 2.52
N LYS A 236 -8.13 -13.79 3.83
CA LYS A 236 -9.26 -14.49 4.47
C LYS A 236 -10.57 -13.71 4.30
N GLY A 237 -10.53 -12.39 4.44
CA GLY A 237 -11.68 -11.53 4.18
C GLY A 237 -12.17 -11.62 2.74
N VAL A 238 -11.24 -11.55 1.77
CA VAL A 238 -11.55 -11.69 0.34
C VAL A 238 -12.17 -13.05 0.02
N GLU A 239 -11.63 -14.13 0.56
CA GLU A 239 -12.16 -15.48 0.38
C GLU A 239 -13.58 -15.64 0.92
N ALA A 240 -13.88 -14.98 2.04
CA ALA A 240 -15.18 -15.11 2.72
C ALA A 240 -16.31 -14.24 2.12
N ILE A 241 -16.01 -13.02 1.67
CA ILE A 241 -17.04 -12.07 1.19
C ILE A 241 -16.83 -11.56 -0.24
N GLY A 242 -15.76 -12.02 -0.90
CA GLY A 242 -15.39 -11.63 -2.27
C GLY A 242 -14.57 -10.35 -2.35
N ALA A 243 -13.75 -10.24 -3.39
CA ALA A 243 -12.80 -9.15 -3.59
C ALA A 243 -13.48 -7.76 -3.67
N ASN A 244 -14.64 -7.67 -4.31
CA ASN A 244 -15.36 -6.40 -4.47
C ASN A 244 -15.78 -5.79 -3.13
N ARG A 245 -16.28 -6.61 -2.21
CA ARG A 245 -16.68 -6.15 -0.86
C ARG A 245 -15.49 -5.90 0.03
N ALA A 246 -14.49 -6.79 -0.01
CA ALA A 246 -13.27 -6.64 0.78
C ALA A 246 -12.48 -5.39 0.37
N GLY A 247 -12.46 -5.04 -0.92
CA GLY A 247 -11.81 -3.84 -1.45
C GLY A 247 -12.32 -2.53 -0.84
N LEU A 248 -13.61 -2.48 -0.45
CA LEU A 248 -14.19 -1.30 0.20
C LEU A 248 -13.51 -0.97 1.54
N PHE A 249 -13.02 -1.98 2.24
CA PHE A 249 -12.36 -1.79 3.53
C PHE A 249 -11.01 -1.09 3.40
N ILE A 250 -10.33 -1.16 2.25
CA ILE A 250 -9.05 -0.46 2.02
C ILE A 250 -9.23 1.06 2.23
N ASN A 251 -10.42 1.59 1.96
CA ASN A 251 -10.74 3.00 2.17
C ASN A 251 -10.71 3.42 3.66
N LEU A 252 -10.66 2.46 4.59
CA LEU A 252 -10.46 2.74 6.01
C LEU A 252 -8.99 3.02 6.38
N VAL A 253 -8.04 2.69 5.51
CA VAL A 253 -6.60 2.92 5.78
C VAL A 253 -6.30 4.39 6.10
N PRO A 254 -6.75 5.39 5.30
CA PRO A 254 -6.52 6.80 5.64
C PRO A 254 -7.24 7.23 6.92
N VAL A 255 -8.41 6.66 7.20
CA VAL A 255 -9.15 6.94 8.45
C VAL A 255 -8.37 6.44 9.66
N PHE A 256 -7.96 5.18 9.64
CA PHE A 256 -7.18 4.60 10.74
C PHE A 256 -5.79 5.23 10.87
N GLY A 257 -5.12 5.52 9.76
CA GLY A 257 -3.83 6.21 9.78
C GLY A 257 -3.93 7.58 10.43
N THR A 258 -4.92 8.38 10.05
CA THR A 258 -5.19 9.69 10.66
C THR A 258 -5.52 9.56 12.15
N LEU A 259 -6.45 8.65 12.50
CA LEU A 259 -6.85 8.45 13.90
C LEU A 259 -5.66 8.02 14.77
N LEU A 260 -4.88 7.03 14.31
CA LEU A 260 -3.72 6.55 15.04
C LEU A 260 -2.62 7.62 15.16
N SER A 261 -2.44 8.49 14.15
CA SER A 261 -1.49 9.61 14.21
C SER A 261 -1.87 10.59 15.31
N VAL A 262 -3.15 10.92 15.42
CA VAL A 262 -3.65 11.81 16.48
C VAL A 262 -3.47 11.16 17.86
N VAL A 263 -3.88 9.89 18.00
CA VAL A 263 -3.94 9.22 19.31
C VAL A 263 -2.54 8.80 19.81
N LEU A 264 -1.68 8.28 18.92
CA LEU A 264 -0.39 7.69 19.33
C LEU A 264 0.78 8.67 19.26
N ILE A 265 0.75 9.62 18.30
CA ILE A 265 1.86 10.57 18.12
C ILE A 265 1.47 11.98 18.57
N GLY A 266 0.18 12.25 18.80
CA GLY A 266 -0.30 13.59 19.17
C GLY A 266 -0.25 14.58 18.02
N GLU A 267 -0.26 14.13 16.77
CA GLU A 267 -0.35 15.02 15.61
C GLU A 267 -1.66 15.80 15.64
N ARG A 268 -1.58 17.10 15.35
CA ARG A 268 -2.76 17.98 15.38
C ARG A 268 -3.57 17.81 14.10
N LEU A 269 -4.82 17.40 14.27
CA LEU A 269 -5.79 17.34 13.18
C LEU A 269 -6.24 18.78 12.86
N GLN A 270 -5.81 19.28 11.72
CA GLN A 270 -6.20 20.61 11.24
C GLN A 270 -7.46 20.54 10.39
N SER A 271 -8.15 21.68 10.19
CA SER A 271 -9.40 21.74 9.42
C SER A 271 -9.24 21.25 7.98
N PHE A 272 -8.11 21.54 7.35
CA PHE A 272 -7.86 21.08 5.98
C PHE A 272 -7.72 19.54 5.90
N HIS A 273 -7.20 18.85 6.93
CA HIS A 273 -7.17 17.39 6.97
C HIS A 273 -8.58 16.80 6.94
N MET A 274 -9.53 17.40 7.68
CA MET A 274 -10.92 16.97 7.68
C MET A 274 -11.56 17.14 6.30
N VAL A 275 -11.35 18.28 5.66
CA VAL A 275 -11.85 18.55 4.31
C VAL A 275 -11.21 17.59 3.30
N ALA A 276 -9.88 17.41 3.37
CA ALA A 276 -9.15 16.49 2.50
C ALA A 276 -9.65 15.05 2.66
N LEU A 277 -9.87 14.60 3.89
CA LEU A 277 -10.38 13.25 4.19
C LEU A 277 -11.82 13.07 3.65
N MET A 278 -12.69 14.06 3.81
CA MET A 278 -14.05 14.03 3.23
C MET A 278 -14.01 14.01 1.70
N LEU A 279 -13.16 14.80 1.07
CA LEU A 279 -12.99 14.81 -0.38
C LEU A 279 -12.45 13.48 -0.90
N THR A 280 -11.43 12.91 -0.27
CA THR A 280 -10.83 11.64 -0.71
C THR A 280 -11.80 10.47 -0.53
N LEU A 281 -12.39 10.30 0.65
CA LEU A 281 -13.33 9.22 0.92
C LEU A 281 -14.64 9.37 0.14
N GLY A 282 -15.18 10.60 0.06
CA GLY A 282 -16.36 10.91 -0.74
C GLY A 282 -16.12 10.66 -2.23
N GLY A 283 -14.97 11.09 -2.73
CA GLY A 283 -14.56 10.83 -4.12
C GLY A 283 -14.46 9.34 -4.44
N ILE A 284 -13.82 8.55 -3.57
CA ILE A 284 -13.75 7.09 -3.72
C ILE A 284 -15.15 6.47 -3.70
N ALA A 285 -16.01 6.87 -2.76
CA ALA A 285 -17.37 6.33 -2.65
C ALA A 285 -18.22 6.63 -3.90
N ILE A 286 -18.10 7.83 -4.49
CA ILE A 286 -18.76 8.19 -5.74
C ILE A 286 -18.21 7.38 -6.91
N ALA A 287 -16.88 7.25 -7.03
CA ALA A 287 -16.24 6.49 -8.08
C ALA A 287 -16.64 4.99 -8.04
N GLU A 288 -16.76 4.41 -6.85
CA GLU A 288 -17.17 3.02 -6.68
C GLU A 288 -18.63 2.77 -7.09
N LYS A 289 -19.54 3.67 -6.74
CA LYS A 289 -20.95 3.59 -7.17
C LYS A 289 -21.09 3.66 -8.69
N GLY A 290 -20.19 4.38 -9.36
CA GLY A 290 -20.17 4.53 -10.81
C GLY A 290 -19.51 3.40 -11.58
N ARG A 291 -19.02 2.34 -10.92
CA ARG A 291 -18.41 1.20 -11.64
C ARG A 291 -19.44 0.53 -12.54
N PRO A 292 -19.15 0.32 -13.84
CA PRO A 292 -20.00 -0.52 -14.68
C PRO A 292 -20.14 -1.89 -14.04
N LYS A 293 -21.35 -2.43 -14.00
CA LYS A 293 -21.56 -3.82 -13.59
C LYS A 293 -20.70 -4.69 -14.50
N ALA A 294 -19.78 -5.49 -13.93
CA ALA A 294 -18.99 -6.43 -14.70
C ALA A 294 -19.97 -7.27 -15.53
N SER A 295 -19.86 -7.21 -16.85
CA SER A 295 -20.52 -8.16 -17.72
C SER A 295 -20.10 -9.55 -17.27
N ALA A 296 -21.07 -10.42 -16.98
CA ALA A 296 -20.79 -11.80 -16.64
C ALA A 296 -19.80 -12.37 -17.67
N PRO A 297 -18.79 -13.15 -17.25
CA PRO A 297 -17.90 -13.79 -18.19
C PRO A 297 -18.78 -14.62 -19.13
N THR A 298 -18.77 -14.30 -20.41
CA THR A 298 -19.32 -15.16 -21.44
C THR A 298 -18.50 -16.45 -21.41
N VAL A 299 -19.03 -17.45 -20.74
CA VAL A 299 -18.52 -18.82 -20.85
C VAL A 299 -18.62 -19.15 -22.34
N PRO A 300 -17.53 -19.43 -23.03
CA PRO A 300 -17.62 -19.95 -24.39
C PRO A 300 -18.45 -21.23 -24.29
N ALA A 301 -19.56 -21.31 -25.04
CA ALA A 301 -20.28 -22.53 -25.19
C ALA A 301 -19.30 -23.61 -25.65
N SER A 302 -19.15 -24.69 -24.87
CA SER A 302 -18.42 -25.85 -25.31
C SER A 302 -19.05 -26.32 -26.62
N PRO A 303 -18.28 -26.59 -27.68
CA PRO A 303 -18.83 -27.28 -28.83
C PRO A 303 -19.35 -28.63 -28.33
N VAL A 304 -20.64 -28.80 -28.46
CA VAL A 304 -21.27 -30.11 -28.42
C VAL A 304 -20.80 -30.82 -29.68
N ASP A 305 -19.96 -31.85 -29.51
CA ASP A 305 -19.92 -33.03 -30.35
C ASP A 305 -19.22 -34.17 -29.57
#